data_238b19a72e375b7482096b05516f240d
#
_entry.id   238b19a72e375b7482096b05516f240d
#
_cell.length_a   1.000
_cell.length_b   1.000
_cell.length_c   1.000
_cell.angle_alpha   90.00
_cell.angle_beta   90.00
_cell.angle_gamma   90.00
#
_symmetry.space_group_name_H-M   'P 1'
#
loop_
_entity.id
_entity.type
_entity.pdbx_description
1 polymer ?
#
loop_
_entity_poly.entity_id
_entity_poly.type
_entity_poly.pdbx_seq_one_letter_code
_entity_poly.pdbx_strand_id
1 'polypeptide(L)'
;QPSEYLKPGFVVICAWLFAEQGRRSDIPGNLFAMILLGLVLALLAAQPDLGQTLLVLATWGVMFFMAGLPWFWIIVLGGASIGIGLGAYLAFPHVAGRIDRFLTGAGDTFQVDMGREALLRGGWLGQGPGEGTVKRILPDSHTDFIFSVAGEEFGIVVCMLIAALFAFVVLRGLSM
;
A
#
# COMPACT_ATOMS: atom_id res chain seq x y z
N GLN A 1 10.23 -8.32 -1.04
CA GLN A 1 10.31 -7.85 0.37
C GLN A 1 9.41 -8.73 1.25
N PRO A 2 9.84 -9.13 2.46
CA PRO A 2 9.00 -9.95 3.35
C PRO A 2 7.66 -9.28 3.72
N SER A 3 7.62 -7.95 3.78
CA SER A 3 6.41 -7.15 4.04
C SER A 3 5.30 -7.37 3.01
N GLU A 4 5.64 -7.67 1.76
CA GLU A 4 4.65 -7.93 0.71
C GLU A 4 3.85 -9.21 0.95
N TYR A 5 4.51 -10.25 1.48
CA TYR A 5 3.84 -11.51 1.84
C TYR A 5 3.05 -11.41 3.14
N LEU A 6 3.46 -10.52 4.04
CA LEU A 6 2.78 -10.30 5.31
C LEU A 6 1.39 -9.67 5.10
N LYS A 7 1.24 -8.73 4.16
CA LYS A 7 -0.02 -8.01 3.91
C LYS A 7 -1.22 -8.93 3.61
N PRO A 8 -1.17 -9.87 2.65
CA PRO A 8 -2.28 -10.77 2.40
C PRO A 8 -2.64 -11.62 3.62
N GLY A 9 -1.63 -12.16 4.32
CA GLY A 9 -1.84 -12.95 5.54
C GLY A 9 -2.48 -12.11 6.65
N PHE A 10 -2.03 -10.88 6.84
CA PHE A 10 -2.60 -9.94 7.80
C PHE A 10 -4.07 -9.65 7.51
N VAL A 11 -4.42 -9.37 6.25
CA VAL A 11 -5.81 -9.09 5.83
C VAL A 11 -6.71 -10.30 6.12
N VAL A 12 -6.29 -11.50 5.76
CA VAL A 12 -7.08 -12.73 5.98
C VAL A 12 -7.29 -13.00 7.47
N ILE A 13 -6.24 -12.86 8.28
CA ILE A 13 -6.34 -13.09 9.73
C ILE A 13 -7.25 -12.04 10.39
N CYS A 14 -7.11 -10.76 10.04
CA CYS A 14 -7.97 -9.70 10.58
C CYS A 14 -9.43 -9.91 10.16
N ALA A 15 -9.70 -10.23 8.90
CA ALA A 15 -11.04 -10.51 8.42
C ALA A 15 -11.67 -11.71 9.17
N TRP A 16 -10.90 -12.76 9.41
CA TRP A 16 -11.35 -13.91 10.20
C TRP A 16 -11.65 -13.52 11.66
N LEU A 17 -10.77 -12.75 12.30
CA LEU A 17 -10.97 -12.27 13.67
C LEU A 17 -12.25 -11.44 13.82
N PHE A 18 -12.50 -10.53 12.86
CA PHE A 18 -13.73 -9.73 12.85
C PHE A 18 -14.97 -10.58 12.62
N ALA A 19 -14.90 -11.55 11.71
CA ALA A 19 -16.02 -12.48 11.47
C ALA A 19 -16.30 -13.36 12.68
N GLU A 20 -15.27 -13.83 13.38
CA GLU A 20 -15.43 -14.69 14.57
C GLU A 20 -16.02 -13.91 15.76
N GLN A 21 -15.61 -12.63 15.93
CA GLN A 21 -16.23 -11.73 16.91
C GLN A 21 -17.75 -11.58 16.68
N GLY A 22 -18.18 -11.50 15.42
CA GLY A 22 -19.59 -11.41 15.07
C GLY A 22 -20.37 -12.71 15.31
N ARG A 23 -19.70 -13.85 15.32
CA ARG A 23 -20.31 -15.17 15.54
C ARG A 23 -20.29 -15.60 17.00
N ARG A 24 -19.26 -15.23 17.74
CA ARG A 24 -19.02 -15.65 19.13
C ARG A 24 -18.64 -14.44 19.96
N SER A 25 -19.48 -14.11 20.93
CA SER A 25 -19.26 -12.98 21.85
C SER A 25 -18.18 -13.23 22.91
N ASP A 26 -17.78 -14.47 23.10
CA ASP A 26 -16.76 -14.91 24.05
C ASP A 26 -15.31 -14.73 23.52
N ILE A 27 -15.15 -14.54 22.21
CA ILE A 27 -13.83 -14.30 21.59
C ILE A 27 -13.66 -12.82 21.32
N PRO A 28 -12.69 -12.13 21.95
CA PRO A 28 -12.45 -10.72 21.71
C PRO A 28 -11.66 -10.50 20.40
N GLY A 29 -12.24 -10.85 19.25
CA GLY A 29 -11.61 -10.80 17.94
C GLY A 29 -11.12 -9.40 17.57
N ASN A 30 -11.89 -8.36 17.93
CA ASN A 30 -11.50 -6.97 17.70
C ASN A 30 -10.22 -6.59 18.44
N LEU A 31 -10.08 -7.06 19.71
CA LEU A 31 -8.87 -6.82 20.48
C LEU A 31 -7.65 -7.50 19.86
N PHE A 32 -7.79 -8.76 19.43
CA PHE A 32 -6.70 -9.47 18.76
C PHE A 32 -6.32 -8.82 17.43
N ALA A 33 -7.30 -8.35 16.65
CA ALA A 33 -7.05 -7.62 15.42
C ALA A 33 -6.32 -6.28 15.67
N MET A 34 -6.63 -5.57 16.75
CA MET A 34 -5.91 -4.36 17.16
C MET A 34 -4.48 -4.65 17.62
N ILE A 35 -4.27 -5.72 18.39
CA ILE A 35 -2.93 -6.15 18.83
C ILE A 35 -2.09 -6.51 17.61
N LEU A 36 -2.66 -7.26 16.66
CA LEU A 36 -1.99 -7.65 15.42
C LEU A 36 -1.63 -6.42 14.57
N LEU A 37 -2.55 -5.45 14.46
CA LEU A 37 -2.27 -4.17 13.80
C LEU A 37 -1.08 -3.46 14.47
N GLY A 38 -1.12 -3.32 15.80
CA GLY A 38 -0.04 -2.67 16.58
C GLY A 38 1.31 -3.34 16.32
N LEU A 39 1.36 -4.67 16.32
CA LEU A 39 2.58 -5.42 16.02
C LEU A 39 3.11 -5.14 14.61
N VAL A 40 2.22 -5.21 13.60
CA VAL A 40 2.60 -4.95 12.20
C VAL A 40 3.07 -3.51 12.02
N LEU A 41 2.37 -2.54 12.60
CA LEU A 41 2.77 -1.14 12.55
C LEU A 41 4.12 -0.88 13.24
N ALA A 42 4.38 -1.53 14.37
CA ALA A 42 5.69 -1.43 15.05
C ALA A 42 6.82 -1.97 14.17
N LEU A 43 6.61 -3.10 13.49
CA LEU A 43 7.59 -3.68 12.57
C LEU A 43 7.82 -2.78 11.34
N LEU A 44 6.76 -2.22 10.76
CA LEU A 44 6.87 -1.30 9.62
C LEU A 44 7.53 0.02 10.01
N ALA A 45 7.25 0.53 11.21
CA ALA A 45 7.93 1.72 11.75
C ALA A 45 9.43 1.49 11.95
N ALA A 46 9.83 0.28 12.35
CA ALA A 46 11.24 -0.11 12.45
C ALA A 46 11.94 -0.18 11.07
N GLN A 47 11.19 -0.41 9.98
CA GLN A 47 11.70 -0.39 8.60
C GLN A 47 11.67 1.00 7.95
N PRO A 48 11.35 2.05 8.65
CA PRO A 48 10.82 3.36 8.33
C PRO A 48 10.12 3.49 6.96
N ASP A 49 9.16 2.60 6.69
CA ASP A 49 8.37 2.59 5.45
C ASP A 49 6.98 3.21 5.70
N LEU A 50 6.86 4.51 5.43
CA LEU A 50 5.61 5.27 5.61
C LEU A 50 4.51 4.83 4.64
N GLY A 51 4.87 4.48 3.40
CA GLY A 51 3.91 4.06 2.38
C GLY A 51 3.20 2.78 2.76
N GLN A 52 3.96 1.77 3.17
CA GLN A 52 3.41 0.48 3.63
C GLN A 52 2.59 0.64 4.91
N THR A 53 3.05 1.49 5.82
CA THR A 53 2.34 1.79 7.08
C THR A 53 0.95 2.37 6.80
N LEU A 54 0.86 3.37 5.92
CA LEU A 54 -0.41 3.99 5.53
C LEU A 54 -1.33 3.00 4.81
N LEU A 55 -0.78 2.17 3.92
CA LEU A 55 -1.55 1.16 3.20
C LEU A 55 -2.18 0.13 4.17
N VAL A 56 -1.40 -0.38 5.11
CA VAL A 56 -1.88 -1.33 6.12
C VAL A 56 -2.95 -0.70 7.01
N LEU A 57 -2.73 0.55 7.47
CA LEU A 57 -3.70 1.30 8.25
C LEU A 57 -5.02 1.52 7.49
N ALA A 58 -4.94 1.96 6.24
CA ALA A 58 -6.12 2.19 5.40
C ALA A 58 -6.90 0.89 5.17
N THR A 59 -6.21 -0.19 4.82
CA THR A 59 -6.83 -1.50 4.58
C THR A 59 -7.51 -2.03 5.84
N TRP A 60 -6.82 -1.96 6.98
CA TRP A 60 -7.39 -2.38 8.26
C TRP A 60 -8.60 -1.52 8.67
N GLY A 61 -8.51 -0.20 8.46
CA GLY A 61 -9.61 0.74 8.73
C GLY A 61 -10.87 0.41 7.92
N VAL A 62 -10.71 0.08 6.64
CA VAL A 62 -11.84 -0.35 5.78
C VAL A 62 -12.43 -1.67 6.30
N MET A 63 -11.62 -2.67 6.64
CA MET A 63 -12.11 -3.93 7.20
C MET A 63 -12.84 -3.72 8.53
N PHE A 64 -12.31 -2.86 9.40
CA PHE A 64 -12.89 -2.51 10.69
C PHE A 64 -14.26 -1.84 10.52
N PHE A 65 -14.38 -0.93 9.53
CA PHE A 65 -15.64 -0.32 9.16
C PHE A 65 -16.65 -1.36 8.63
N MET A 66 -16.22 -2.23 7.72
CA MET A 66 -17.08 -3.29 7.15
C MET A 66 -17.53 -4.31 8.21
N ALA A 67 -16.76 -4.50 9.27
CA ALA A 67 -17.13 -5.34 10.41
C ALA A 67 -18.30 -4.75 11.26
N GLY A 68 -18.81 -3.57 10.89
CA GLY A 68 -19.97 -2.95 11.54
C GLY A 68 -19.65 -2.29 12.87
N LEU A 69 -18.41 -1.91 13.12
CA LEU A 69 -18.03 -1.24 14.35
C LEU A 69 -18.48 0.22 14.36
N PRO A 70 -18.83 0.78 15.54
CA PRO A 70 -19.39 2.11 15.63
C PRO A 70 -18.41 3.18 15.13
N TRP A 71 -18.97 4.17 14.42
CA TRP A 71 -18.23 5.32 13.87
C TRP A 71 -17.32 6.02 14.89
N PHE A 72 -17.69 5.94 16.17
CA PHE A 72 -16.88 6.48 17.28
C PHE A 72 -15.45 5.96 17.24
N TRP A 73 -15.24 4.65 17.08
CA TRP A 73 -13.90 4.06 17.03
C TRP A 73 -13.11 4.47 15.79
N ILE A 74 -13.78 4.67 14.65
CA ILE A 74 -13.13 5.16 13.43
C ILE A 74 -12.59 6.58 13.66
N ILE A 75 -13.40 7.44 14.28
CA ILE A 75 -12.99 8.82 14.59
C ILE A 75 -11.85 8.81 15.61
N VAL A 76 -11.94 8.00 16.67
CA VAL A 76 -10.91 7.91 17.71
C VAL A 76 -9.58 7.39 17.13
N LEU A 77 -9.61 6.30 16.37
CA LEU A 77 -8.41 5.72 15.76
C LEU A 77 -7.83 6.62 14.66
N GLY A 78 -8.69 7.22 13.84
CA GLY A 78 -8.28 8.20 12.84
C GLY A 78 -7.63 9.43 13.48
N GLY A 79 -8.27 10.00 14.50
CA GLY A 79 -7.73 11.12 15.26
C GLY A 79 -6.42 10.78 15.97
N ALA A 80 -6.32 9.58 16.59
CA ALA A 80 -5.10 9.10 17.20
C ALA A 80 -3.97 8.94 16.17
N SER A 81 -4.27 8.40 14.99
CA SER A 81 -3.28 8.24 13.91
C SER A 81 -2.75 9.58 13.42
N ILE A 82 -3.64 10.57 13.24
CA ILE A 82 -3.27 11.94 12.88
C ILE A 82 -2.45 12.58 14.00
N GLY A 83 -2.87 12.41 15.27
CA GLY A 83 -2.15 12.95 16.43
C GLY A 83 -0.75 12.36 16.59
N ILE A 84 -0.59 11.05 16.39
CA ILE A 84 0.71 10.38 16.41
C ILE A 84 1.57 10.86 15.22
N GLY A 85 1.00 10.99 14.04
CA GLY A 85 1.69 11.52 12.84
C GLY A 85 2.19 12.95 13.04
N LEU A 86 1.34 13.83 13.58
CA LEU A 86 1.70 15.22 13.93
C LEU A 86 2.75 15.27 15.05
N GLY A 87 2.59 14.44 16.08
CA GLY A 87 3.59 14.33 17.16
C GLY A 87 4.94 13.86 16.63
N ALA A 88 4.95 12.88 15.76
CA ALA A 88 6.17 12.39 15.11
C ALA A 88 6.82 13.45 14.20
N TYR A 89 6.00 14.20 13.45
CA TYR A 89 6.46 15.32 12.63
C TYR A 89 7.16 16.40 13.46
N LEU A 90 6.57 16.77 14.62
CA LEU A 90 7.12 17.81 15.48
C LEU A 90 8.33 17.34 16.30
N ALA A 91 8.36 16.06 16.72
CA ALA A 91 9.39 15.54 17.59
C ALA A 91 10.63 15.02 16.85
N PHE A 92 10.48 14.59 15.59
CA PHE A 92 11.56 13.93 14.85
C PHE A 92 11.87 14.63 13.52
N PRO A 93 12.98 15.39 13.41
CA PRO A 93 13.34 16.12 12.20
C PRO A 93 13.47 15.25 10.94
N HIS A 94 13.88 13.99 11.10
CA HIS A 94 13.96 13.05 9.97
C HIS A 94 12.57 12.63 9.44
N VAL A 95 11.54 12.57 10.30
CA VAL A 95 10.16 12.33 9.92
C VAL A 95 9.60 13.55 9.22
N ALA A 96 9.82 14.75 9.78
CA ALA A 96 9.42 16.01 9.16
C ALA A 96 10.00 16.14 7.74
N GLY A 97 11.30 15.92 7.58
CA GLY A 97 11.94 15.99 6.27
C GLY A 97 11.44 14.95 5.25
N ARG A 98 10.89 13.80 5.68
CA ARG A 98 10.24 12.82 4.80
C ARG A 98 8.87 13.27 4.37
N ILE A 99 8.07 13.77 5.32
CA ILE A 99 6.72 14.26 5.07
C ILE A 99 6.80 15.50 4.14
N ASP A 100 7.70 16.43 4.43
CA ASP A 100 7.88 17.63 3.62
C ASP A 100 8.29 17.30 2.18
N ARG A 101 9.23 16.36 2.00
CA ARG A 101 9.61 15.87 0.66
C ARG A 101 8.45 15.23 -0.09
N PHE A 102 7.62 14.46 0.61
CA PHE A 102 6.45 13.84 0.01
C PHE A 102 5.38 14.88 -0.40
N LEU A 103 5.11 15.87 0.47
CA LEU A 103 4.08 16.89 0.23
C LEU A 103 4.52 17.95 -0.79
N THR A 104 5.78 18.34 -0.77
CA THR A 104 6.30 19.39 -1.66
C THR A 104 6.77 18.86 -3.01
N GLY A 105 6.84 17.53 -3.17
CA GLY A 105 7.45 16.92 -4.35
C GLY A 105 8.94 17.25 -4.51
N ALA A 106 9.56 17.87 -3.51
CA ALA A 106 10.98 18.24 -3.51
C ALA A 106 11.91 17.05 -3.20
N GLY A 107 11.36 15.83 -3.17
CA GLY A 107 12.13 14.61 -3.05
C GLY A 107 12.81 14.24 -4.37
N ASP A 108 13.62 13.19 -4.32
CA ASP A 108 14.21 12.60 -5.51
C ASP A 108 13.10 12.05 -6.42
N THR A 109 12.63 12.85 -7.37
CA THR A 109 11.60 12.48 -8.35
C THR A 109 12.18 11.58 -9.43
N PHE A 110 13.49 11.33 -9.41
CA PHE A 110 14.21 10.57 -10.42
C PHE A 110 13.54 9.23 -10.73
N GLN A 111 13.15 8.46 -9.71
CA GLN A 111 12.50 7.16 -9.90
C GLN A 111 11.13 7.30 -10.57
N VAL A 112 10.34 8.28 -10.14
CA VAL A 112 9.01 8.54 -10.71
C VAL A 112 9.12 9.03 -12.14
N ASP A 113 10.06 9.95 -12.40
CA ASP A 113 10.30 10.48 -13.74
C ASP A 113 10.81 9.40 -14.70
N MET A 114 11.74 8.55 -14.23
CA MET A 114 12.20 7.39 -15.01
C MET A 114 11.08 6.37 -15.26
N GLY A 115 10.26 6.08 -14.26
CA GLY A 115 9.11 5.20 -14.43
C GLY A 115 8.10 5.73 -15.45
N ARG A 116 7.86 7.04 -15.45
CA ARG A 116 7.03 7.72 -16.45
C ARG A 116 7.69 7.71 -17.84
N GLU A 117 8.97 7.94 -17.91
CA GLU A 117 9.73 7.89 -19.17
C GLU A 117 9.69 6.49 -19.78
N ALA A 118 9.82 5.43 -18.97
CA ALA A 118 9.68 4.05 -19.41
C ALA A 118 8.34 3.80 -20.10
N LEU A 119 7.22 4.24 -19.48
CA LEU A 119 5.89 4.13 -20.05
C LEU A 119 5.75 4.91 -21.38
N LEU A 120 6.32 6.13 -21.45
CA LEU A 120 6.28 6.94 -22.66
C LEU A 120 7.09 6.34 -23.80
N ARG A 121 8.25 5.76 -23.51
CA ARG A 121 9.11 5.10 -24.50
C ARG A 121 8.51 3.82 -25.06
N GLY A 122 7.74 3.09 -24.26
CA GLY A 122 7.09 1.86 -24.69
C GLY A 122 6.00 2.08 -25.75
N GLY A 123 5.34 3.23 -25.76
CA GLY A 123 4.29 3.53 -26.73
C GLY A 123 3.15 2.49 -26.70
N TRP A 124 2.58 2.18 -27.86
CA TRP A 124 1.44 1.26 -27.95
C TRP A 124 1.81 -0.21 -27.80
N LEU A 125 2.90 -0.66 -28.42
CA LEU A 125 3.29 -2.08 -28.53
C LEU A 125 4.56 -2.44 -27.77
N GLY A 126 5.22 -1.47 -27.15
CA GLY A 126 6.48 -1.67 -26.46
C GLY A 126 7.70 -1.66 -27.39
N GLN A 127 8.88 -1.66 -26.77
CA GLN A 127 10.16 -1.73 -27.48
C GLN A 127 10.57 -3.17 -27.80
N GLY A 128 9.92 -4.15 -27.18
CA GLY A 128 10.23 -5.58 -27.27
C GLY A 128 10.71 -6.17 -25.95
N PRO A 129 10.49 -7.47 -25.75
CA PRO A 129 10.91 -8.16 -24.53
C PRO A 129 12.43 -8.08 -24.35
N GLY A 130 12.88 -7.54 -23.22
CA GLY A 130 14.29 -7.39 -22.91
C GLY A 130 14.97 -6.13 -23.49
N GLU A 131 14.35 -5.43 -24.44
CA GLU A 131 14.97 -4.28 -25.14
C GLU A 131 14.78 -2.95 -24.37
N GLY A 132 14.03 -2.92 -23.29
CA GLY A 132 13.88 -1.74 -22.44
C GLY A 132 15.22 -1.20 -21.96
N THR A 133 15.43 0.10 -22.11
CA THR A 133 16.68 0.80 -21.75
C THR A 133 16.56 1.49 -20.40
N VAL A 134 15.38 2.05 -20.08
CA VAL A 134 15.13 2.79 -18.83
C VAL A 134 15.19 1.83 -17.62
N LYS A 135 14.71 0.60 -17.76
CA LYS A 135 14.79 -0.42 -16.71
C LYS A 135 16.21 -0.68 -16.16
N ARG A 136 17.25 -0.42 -16.96
CA ARG A 136 18.66 -0.61 -16.57
C ARG A 136 19.16 0.49 -15.65
N ILE A 137 18.52 1.66 -15.69
CA ILE A 137 18.89 2.85 -14.93
C ILE A 137 17.94 3.02 -13.74
N LEU A 138 16.70 2.48 -13.85
CA LEU A 138 15.67 2.61 -12.85
C LEU A 138 15.97 1.73 -11.63
N PRO A 139 16.22 2.32 -10.44
CA PRO A 139 16.36 1.56 -9.20
C PRO A 139 15.08 0.77 -8.93
N ASP A 140 15.21 -0.42 -8.35
CA ASP A 140 14.08 -1.30 -7.98
C ASP A 140 13.11 -1.61 -9.12
N SER A 141 13.62 -1.62 -10.37
CA SER A 141 12.84 -1.90 -11.59
C SER A 141 12.12 -3.26 -11.54
N HIS A 142 12.69 -4.24 -10.81
CA HIS A 142 12.14 -5.60 -10.68
C HIS A 142 11.14 -5.77 -9.52
N THR A 143 10.93 -4.74 -8.71
CA THR A 143 10.04 -4.77 -7.54
C THR A 143 8.98 -3.69 -7.62
N ASP A 144 9.36 -2.45 -7.45
CA ASP A 144 8.42 -1.34 -7.28
C ASP A 144 7.93 -0.77 -8.62
N PHE A 145 8.72 -0.95 -9.70
CA PHE A 145 8.43 -0.40 -11.02
C PHE A 145 8.16 -1.46 -12.10
N ILE A 146 7.73 -2.66 -11.72
CA ILE A 146 7.39 -3.74 -12.66
C ILE A 146 6.38 -3.28 -13.72
N PHE A 147 5.38 -2.48 -13.33
CA PHE A 147 4.38 -1.95 -14.25
C PHE A 147 4.98 -1.02 -15.31
N SER A 148 5.92 -0.16 -14.92
CA SER A 148 6.65 0.73 -15.82
C SER A 148 7.55 -0.05 -16.78
N VAL A 149 8.22 -1.09 -16.29
CA VAL A 149 9.03 -1.99 -17.12
C VAL A 149 8.15 -2.75 -18.11
N ALA A 150 7.01 -3.27 -17.68
CA ALA A 150 6.05 -3.91 -18.57
C ALA A 150 5.54 -2.95 -19.65
N GLY A 151 5.32 -1.68 -19.30
CA GLY A 151 4.94 -0.65 -20.26
C GLY A 151 6.04 -0.34 -21.27
N GLU A 152 7.30 -0.28 -20.85
CA GLU A 152 8.43 -0.06 -21.75
C GLU A 152 8.61 -1.21 -22.75
N GLU A 153 8.52 -2.45 -22.28
CA GLU A 153 8.79 -3.63 -23.11
C GLU A 153 7.60 -4.08 -23.96
N PHE A 154 6.38 -4.02 -23.42
CA PHE A 154 5.18 -4.55 -24.06
C PHE A 154 4.14 -3.50 -24.42
N GLY A 155 4.37 -2.26 -24.05
CA GLY A 155 3.53 -1.13 -24.39
C GLY A 155 2.26 -0.99 -23.56
N ILE A 156 1.49 0.07 -23.90
CA ILE A 156 0.28 0.44 -23.15
C ILE A 156 -0.83 -0.61 -23.26
N VAL A 157 -0.85 -1.41 -24.32
CA VAL A 157 -1.85 -2.47 -24.49
C VAL A 157 -1.75 -3.51 -23.38
N VAL A 158 -0.55 -3.96 -23.05
CA VAL A 158 -0.32 -4.91 -21.95
C VAL A 158 -0.59 -4.25 -20.58
N CYS A 159 -0.23 -2.97 -20.42
CA CYS A 159 -0.58 -2.22 -19.22
C CYS A 159 -2.10 -2.13 -19.00
N MET A 160 -2.87 -1.87 -20.05
CA MET A 160 -4.33 -1.85 -19.99
C MET A 160 -4.91 -3.23 -19.67
N LEU A 161 -4.34 -4.30 -20.21
CA LEU A 161 -4.76 -5.68 -19.90
C LEU A 161 -4.50 -6.01 -18.41
N ILE A 162 -3.34 -5.64 -17.88
CA ILE A 162 -3.02 -5.80 -16.45
C ILE A 162 -4.02 -5.00 -15.60
N ALA A 163 -4.25 -3.74 -15.94
CA ALA A 163 -5.20 -2.88 -15.21
C ALA A 163 -6.64 -3.45 -15.27
N ALA A 164 -7.07 -3.95 -16.42
CA ALA A 164 -8.37 -4.59 -16.58
C ALA A 164 -8.50 -5.87 -15.76
N LEU A 165 -7.43 -6.67 -15.65
CA LEU A 165 -7.40 -7.87 -14.81
C LEU A 165 -7.54 -7.50 -13.33
N PHE A 166 -6.82 -6.48 -12.85
CA PHE A 166 -6.98 -5.99 -11.48
C PHE A 166 -8.39 -5.46 -11.23
N ALA A 167 -8.93 -4.65 -12.15
CA ALA A 167 -10.30 -4.15 -12.05
C ALA A 167 -11.32 -5.31 -11.99
N PHE A 168 -11.14 -6.34 -12.82
CA PHE A 168 -11.99 -7.52 -12.79
C PHE A 168 -11.95 -8.23 -11.44
N VAL A 169 -10.76 -8.45 -10.87
CA VAL A 169 -10.58 -9.09 -9.56
C VAL A 169 -11.28 -8.28 -8.46
N VAL A 170 -11.08 -6.95 -8.44
CA VAL A 170 -11.71 -6.05 -7.47
C VAL A 170 -13.23 -6.06 -7.62
N LEU A 171 -13.76 -5.88 -8.83
CA LEU A 171 -15.20 -5.87 -9.07
C LEU A 171 -15.84 -7.21 -8.73
N ARG A 172 -15.16 -8.32 -9.05
CA ARG A 172 -15.63 -9.66 -8.68
C ARG A 172 -15.68 -9.88 -7.17
N GLY A 173 -14.64 -9.40 -6.46
CA GLY A 173 -14.59 -9.45 -5.01
C GLY A 173 -15.70 -8.63 -4.34
N LEU A 174 -16.00 -7.43 -4.88
CA LEU A 174 -17.06 -6.55 -4.35
C LEU A 174 -18.47 -7.07 -4.67
N SER A 175 -18.63 -7.92 -5.70
CA SER A 175 -19.93 -8.47 -6.11
C SER A 175 -20.31 -9.77 -5.39
N MET A 176 -19.45 -10.30 -4.53
CA MET A 176 -19.69 -11.49 -3.69
C MET A 176 -20.22 -11.10 -2.32
#